data_86b3ca41201234e9bcc7196947b4355c
#
_entry.id   86b3ca41201234e9bcc7196947b4355c
#
_cell.length_a   1.000
_cell.length_b   1.000
_cell.length_c   1.000
_cell.angle_alpha   90.00
_cell.angle_beta   90.00
_cell.angle_gamma   90.00
#
_symmetry.space_group_name_H-M   'P 1'
#
loop_
_entity.id
_entity.type
_entity.pdbx_description
1 polymer ?
#
loop_
_entity_poly.entity_id
_entity_poly.type
_entity_poly.pdbx_seq_one_letter_code
_entity_poly.pdbx_strand_id
1 'polypeptide(L)'
;MIRRLISLRSDNRGAAIIELAMVAPVIALLTIGVVDLSNGFARKLRLEQAAQRSIEKVMQTTGTLTVEETIANEAVCQYNGTQVDGTCKTAPLTTDNVTVTHRLECDGTLTTDPDCASNQTESRWVQVTVSDDYTPMFPIHFSGIDDGNKYHITAIAGMRTE
;
A
#
# COMPACT_ATOMS: atom_id res chain seq x y z
N MET A 1 7.34 29.79 60.86
CA MET A 1 7.64 28.75 59.83
C MET A 1 6.50 27.75 59.57
N ILE A 2 5.74 27.34 60.55
CA ILE A 2 4.65 26.35 60.49
C ILE A 2 3.50 26.75 59.53
N ARG A 3 3.12 28.03 59.44
CA ARG A 3 2.03 28.51 58.58
C ARG A 3 2.27 28.32 57.08
N ARG A 4 3.53 28.29 56.63
CA ARG A 4 3.88 28.04 55.19
C ARG A 4 3.76 26.57 54.81
N LEU A 5 3.95 25.65 55.74
CA LEU A 5 3.83 24.21 55.49
C LEU A 5 2.35 23.76 55.34
N ILE A 6 1.42 24.45 56.05
CA ILE A 6 0.00 24.16 55.94
C ILE A 6 -0.58 24.61 54.57
N SER A 7 -0.05 25.70 54.01
CA SER A 7 -0.44 26.19 52.67
C SER A 7 -0.07 25.20 51.53
N LEU A 8 1.01 24.43 51.67
CA LEU A 8 1.41 23.43 50.69
C LEU A 8 0.50 22.19 50.68
N ARG A 9 -0.18 21.90 51.79
CA ARG A 9 -1.05 20.73 51.91
C ARG A 9 -2.40 20.89 51.17
N SER A 10 -2.82 22.12 50.87
CA SER A 10 -4.04 22.41 50.13
C SER A 10 -3.79 22.89 48.68
N ASP A 11 -2.55 22.87 48.22
CA ASP A 11 -2.18 23.30 46.86
C ASP A 11 -2.32 22.13 45.89
N ASN A 12 -3.47 22.05 45.20
CA ASN A 12 -3.78 21.05 44.18
C ASN A 12 -3.15 21.36 42.81
N ARG A 13 -2.40 22.45 42.66
CA ARG A 13 -1.79 22.83 41.39
C ARG A 13 -0.74 21.82 40.93
N GLY A 14 -0.08 21.14 41.87
CA GLY A 14 0.87 20.07 41.55
C GLY A 14 0.21 18.77 41.06
N ALA A 15 -1.03 18.49 41.49
CA ALA A 15 -1.73 17.28 41.08
C ALA A 15 -1.99 17.23 39.56
N ALA A 16 -2.42 18.34 38.95
CA ALA A 16 -2.65 18.42 37.49
C ALA A 16 -1.38 18.19 36.66
N ILE A 17 -0.22 18.59 37.16
CA ILE A 17 1.07 18.38 36.48
C ILE A 17 1.43 16.89 36.52
N ILE A 18 1.22 16.21 37.63
CA ILE A 18 1.47 14.78 37.80
C ILE A 18 0.51 13.98 36.90
N GLU A 19 -0.76 14.35 36.86
CA GLU A 19 -1.76 13.73 36.02
C GLU A 19 -1.41 13.87 34.53
N LEU A 20 -1.04 15.09 34.10
CA LEU A 20 -0.57 15.32 32.75
C LEU A 20 0.71 14.51 32.41
N ALA A 21 1.65 14.42 33.34
CA ALA A 21 2.89 13.66 33.15
C ALA A 21 2.63 12.15 32.98
N MET A 22 1.59 11.61 33.59
CA MET A 22 1.18 10.22 33.43
C MET A 22 0.42 9.98 32.11
N VAL A 23 -0.36 10.93 31.66
CA VAL A 23 -1.18 10.80 30.45
C VAL A 23 -0.40 11.13 29.18
N ALA A 24 0.54 12.08 29.26
CA ALA A 24 1.32 12.54 28.09
C ALA A 24 2.04 11.41 27.33
N PRO A 25 2.76 10.47 27.96
CA PRO A 25 3.41 9.38 27.24
C PRO A 25 2.42 8.45 26.53
N VAL A 26 1.24 8.22 27.09
CA VAL A 26 0.19 7.41 26.47
C VAL A 26 -0.36 8.10 25.22
N ILE A 27 -0.66 9.40 25.32
CA ILE A 27 -1.11 10.19 24.17
C ILE A 27 -0.01 10.23 23.09
N ALA A 28 1.25 10.40 23.47
CA ALA A 28 2.36 10.41 22.53
C ALA A 28 2.46 9.07 21.75
N LEU A 29 2.39 7.93 22.43
CA LEU A 29 2.39 6.61 21.81
C LEU A 29 1.21 6.41 20.86
N LEU A 30 0.01 6.81 21.27
CA LEU A 30 -1.16 6.71 20.40
C LEU A 30 -1.02 7.60 19.15
N THR A 31 -0.52 8.82 19.31
CA THR A 31 -0.32 9.74 18.19
C THR A 31 0.68 9.17 17.18
N ILE A 32 1.80 8.63 17.67
CA ILE A 32 2.82 7.98 16.85
C ILE A 32 2.22 6.80 16.09
N GLY A 33 1.46 5.93 16.76
CA GLY A 33 0.82 4.77 16.14
C GLY A 33 -0.18 5.17 15.05
N VAL A 34 -0.97 6.22 15.27
CA VAL A 34 -1.90 6.75 14.26
C VAL A 34 -1.17 7.29 13.03
N VAL A 35 -0.08 8.02 13.22
CA VAL A 35 0.73 8.56 12.11
C VAL A 35 1.33 7.43 11.29
N ASP A 36 1.89 6.41 11.93
CA ASP A 36 2.51 5.27 11.25
C ASP A 36 1.47 4.47 10.45
N LEU A 37 0.33 4.17 11.05
CA LEU A 37 -0.79 3.51 10.39
C LEU A 37 -1.30 4.31 9.18
N SER A 38 -1.43 5.63 9.33
CA SER A 38 -1.84 6.53 8.24
C SER A 38 -0.89 6.48 7.05
N ASN A 39 0.43 6.46 7.30
CA ASN A 39 1.44 6.32 6.27
C ASN A 39 1.36 4.97 5.55
N GLY A 40 1.15 3.88 6.28
CA GLY A 40 0.92 2.55 5.72
C GLY A 40 -0.31 2.50 4.81
N PHE A 41 -1.44 3.06 5.26
CA PHE A 41 -2.66 3.17 4.45
C PHE A 41 -2.46 4.04 3.21
N ALA A 42 -1.77 5.17 3.33
CA ALA A 42 -1.48 6.03 2.17
C ALA A 42 -0.66 5.31 1.10
N ARG A 43 0.32 4.47 1.51
CA ARG A 43 1.08 3.63 0.58
C ARG A 43 0.19 2.57 -0.07
N LYS A 44 -0.65 1.89 0.70
CA LYS A 44 -1.60 0.91 0.18
C LYS A 44 -2.50 1.51 -0.90
N LEU A 45 -3.08 2.68 -0.64
CA LEU A 45 -3.93 3.38 -1.62
C LEU A 45 -3.18 3.74 -2.91
N ARG A 46 -1.91 4.18 -2.79
CA ARG A 46 -1.08 4.46 -3.97
C ARG A 46 -0.80 3.22 -4.79
N LEU A 47 -0.56 2.07 -4.15
CA LEU A 47 -0.40 0.79 -4.84
C LEU A 47 -1.68 0.37 -5.56
N GLU A 48 -2.84 0.53 -4.94
CA GLU A 48 -4.13 0.24 -5.57
C GLU A 48 -4.37 1.13 -6.80
N GLN A 49 -4.07 2.42 -6.70
CA GLN A 49 -4.15 3.34 -7.83
C GLN A 49 -3.17 2.96 -8.95
N ALA A 50 -1.95 2.52 -8.61
CA ALA A 50 -0.95 2.08 -9.57
C ALA A 50 -1.41 0.82 -10.32
N ALA A 51 -1.93 -0.18 -9.61
CA ALA A 51 -2.49 -1.39 -10.21
C ALA A 51 -3.69 -1.09 -11.13
N GLN A 52 -4.62 -0.23 -10.69
CA GLN A 52 -5.78 0.18 -11.49
C GLN A 52 -5.36 0.95 -12.74
N ARG A 53 -4.41 1.89 -12.62
CA ARG A 53 -3.93 2.66 -13.76
C ARG A 53 -3.28 1.78 -14.84
N SER A 54 -2.56 0.74 -14.42
CA SER A 54 -1.97 -0.23 -15.34
C SER A 54 -3.03 -0.98 -16.13
N ILE A 55 -4.12 -1.38 -15.49
CA ILE A 55 -5.26 -2.03 -16.15
C ILE A 55 -5.98 -1.05 -17.10
N GLU A 56 -6.16 0.20 -16.73
CA GLU A 56 -6.71 1.23 -17.63
C GLU A 56 -5.86 1.41 -18.88
N LYS A 57 -4.53 1.29 -18.76
CA LYS A 57 -3.61 1.35 -19.90
C LYS A 57 -3.86 0.22 -20.89
N VAL A 58 -4.10 -1.01 -20.40
CA VAL A 58 -4.47 -2.15 -21.26
C VAL A 58 -5.75 -1.85 -22.03
N MET A 59 -6.76 -1.25 -21.37
CA MET A 59 -8.03 -0.88 -22.01
C MET A 59 -7.88 0.16 -23.11
N GLN A 60 -6.91 1.07 -22.99
CA GLN A 60 -6.67 2.14 -23.98
C GLN A 60 -5.90 1.67 -25.22
N THR A 61 -5.20 0.55 -25.11
CA THR A 61 -4.44 -0.04 -26.21
C THR A 61 -5.31 -1.03 -26.99
N THR A 62 -6.12 -0.50 -27.91
CA THR A 62 -6.97 -1.32 -28.77
C THR A 62 -6.14 -1.98 -29.90
N GLY A 63 -6.17 -3.31 -29.98
CA GLY A 63 -5.73 -4.06 -31.15
C GLY A 63 -4.27 -4.54 -31.18
N THR A 64 -3.46 -4.23 -30.17
CA THR A 64 -2.13 -4.81 -29.99
C THR A 64 -2.00 -5.37 -28.58
N LEU A 65 -1.40 -6.53 -28.45
CA LEU A 65 -1.03 -7.09 -27.15
C LEU A 65 -0.16 -6.08 -26.42
N THR A 66 -0.69 -5.49 -25.36
CA THR A 66 0.09 -4.57 -24.53
C THR A 66 1.19 -5.37 -23.86
N VAL A 67 2.44 -5.03 -24.17
CA VAL A 67 3.60 -5.73 -23.61
C VAL A 67 3.59 -5.59 -22.09
N GLU A 68 3.83 -6.67 -21.37
CA GLU A 68 3.85 -6.72 -19.88
C GLU A 68 4.74 -5.62 -19.29
N GLU A 69 5.88 -5.34 -19.93
CA GLU A 69 6.79 -4.26 -19.55
C GLU A 69 6.11 -2.89 -19.60
N THR A 70 5.25 -2.62 -20.58
CA THR A 70 4.50 -1.35 -20.68
C THR A 70 3.52 -1.23 -19.51
N ILE A 71 2.85 -2.31 -19.15
CA ILE A 71 1.91 -2.37 -18.02
C ILE A 71 2.66 -2.13 -16.70
N ALA A 72 3.80 -2.80 -16.52
CA ALA A 72 4.63 -2.65 -15.33
C ALA A 72 5.20 -1.23 -15.20
N ASN A 73 5.69 -0.65 -16.30
CA ASN A 73 6.18 0.74 -16.31
C ASN A 73 5.09 1.76 -15.98
N GLU A 74 3.85 1.56 -16.45
CA GLU A 74 2.73 2.43 -16.10
C GLU A 74 2.42 2.37 -14.59
N ALA A 75 2.45 1.17 -13.97
CA ALA A 75 2.30 1.01 -12.52
C ALA A 75 3.37 1.77 -11.76
N VAL A 76 4.63 1.60 -12.15
CA VAL A 76 5.79 2.27 -11.53
C VAL A 76 5.66 3.79 -11.66
N CYS A 77 5.30 4.26 -12.85
CA CYS A 77 5.11 5.70 -13.11
C CYS A 77 4.02 6.31 -12.25
N GLN A 78 2.88 5.63 -12.16
CA GLN A 78 1.76 6.08 -11.33
C GLN A 78 2.12 6.15 -9.83
N TYR A 79 2.87 5.15 -9.34
CA TYR A 79 3.25 5.11 -7.94
C TYR A 79 4.34 6.13 -7.58
N ASN A 80 5.41 6.18 -8.36
CA ASN A 80 6.57 7.04 -8.11
C ASN A 80 6.34 8.49 -8.51
N GLY A 81 5.41 8.73 -9.44
CA GLY A 81 5.17 10.02 -10.07
C GLY A 81 6.19 10.34 -11.18
N THR A 82 6.00 11.49 -11.80
CA THR A 82 6.85 11.98 -12.90
C THR A 82 7.89 12.99 -12.43
N GLN A 83 8.97 13.09 -13.18
CA GLN A 83 9.96 14.16 -13.06
C GLN A 83 9.47 15.44 -13.78
N VAL A 84 10.24 16.52 -13.66
CA VAL A 84 9.90 17.81 -14.30
C VAL A 84 9.90 17.71 -15.83
N ASP A 85 10.70 16.82 -16.39
CA ASP A 85 10.80 16.53 -17.83
C ASP A 85 9.71 15.58 -18.37
N GLY A 86 8.80 15.14 -17.49
CA GLY A 86 7.71 14.21 -17.84
C GLY A 86 8.10 12.74 -17.82
N THR A 87 9.35 12.39 -17.51
CA THR A 87 9.79 10.99 -17.36
C THR A 87 9.35 10.41 -16.01
N CYS A 88 9.17 9.10 -15.93
CA CYS A 88 8.82 8.43 -14.68
C CYS A 88 10.01 8.38 -13.72
N LYS A 89 9.76 8.58 -12.44
CA LYS A 89 10.78 8.35 -11.41
C LYS A 89 11.03 6.86 -11.26
N THR A 90 12.28 6.48 -11.02
CA THR A 90 12.73 5.08 -10.94
C THR A 90 12.71 4.50 -9.53
N ALA A 91 12.33 5.28 -8.53
CA ALA A 91 12.27 4.87 -7.14
C ALA A 91 11.10 5.58 -6.41
N PRO A 92 10.53 4.95 -5.37
CA PRO A 92 10.97 3.76 -4.67
C PRO A 92 10.58 2.42 -5.32
N LEU A 93 9.53 2.39 -6.16
CA LEU A 93 9.05 1.19 -6.84
C LEU A 93 9.83 0.95 -8.14
N THR A 94 10.10 -0.32 -8.46
CA THR A 94 10.69 -0.76 -9.73
C THR A 94 9.75 -1.74 -10.44
N THR A 95 10.04 -2.09 -11.68
CA THR A 95 9.27 -3.10 -12.43
C THR A 95 9.31 -4.48 -11.78
N ASP A 96 10.35 -4.80 -11.00
CA ASP A 96 10.45 -6.07 -10.26
C ASP A 96 9.38 -6.21 -9.15
N ASN A 97 8.80 -5.09 -8.74
CA ASN A 97 7.70 -5.06 -7.77
C ASN A 97 6.32 -5.27 -8.43
N VAL A 98 6.29 -5.41 -9.77
CA VAL A 98 5.06 -5.54 -10.55
C VAL A 98 5.03 -6.88 -11.25
N THR A 99 4.00 -7.67 -11.00
CA THR A 99 3.77 -8.94 -11.67
C THR A 99 2.51 -8.84 -12.53
N VAL A 100 2.65 -9.10 -13.81
CA VAL A 100 1.54 -9.20 -14.76
C VAL A 100 1.28 -10.67 -15.04
N THR A 101 0.03 -11.10 -14.89
CA THR A 101 -0.39 -12.47 -15.17
C THR A 101 -1.57 -12.49 -16.12
N HIS A 102 -1.51 -13.38 -17.11
CA HIS A 102 -2.60 -13.65 -18.04
C HIS A 102 -3.27 -14.97 -17.64
N ARG A 103 -4.58 -14.99 -17.71
CA ARG A 103 -5.37 -16.20 -17.44
C ARG A 103 -6.35 -16.42 -18.58
N LEU A 104 -6.49 -17.68 -18.98
CA LEU A 104 -7.48 -18.14 -19.95
C LEU A 104 -8.47 -19.06 -19.26
N GLU A 105 -9.74 -18.79 -19.45
CA GLU A 105 -10.85 -19.62 -18.97
C GLU A 105 -11.67 -20.10 -20.18
N CYS A 106 -11.90 -21.40 -20.24
CA CYS A 106 -12.75 -22.03 -21.24
C CYS A 106 -14.00 -22.55 -20.56
N ASP A 107 -15.17 -22.05 -20.95
CA ASP A 107 -16.48 -22.34 -20.30
C ASP A 107 -16.45 -22.09 -18.76
N GLY A 108 -15.71 -21.06 -18.32
CA GLY A 108 -15.58 -20.72 -16.91
C GLY A 108 -14.58 -21.59 -16.13
N THR A 109 -13.83 -22.46 -16.82
CA THR A 109 -12.79 -23.28 -16.20
C THR A 109 -11.40 -22.77 -16.61
N LEU A 110 -10.54 -22.52 -15.62
CA LEU A 110 -9.18 -22.06 -15.86
C LEU A 110 -8.38 -23.14 -16.62
N THR A 111 -7.70 -22.75 -17.69
CA THR A 111 -6.83 -23.64 -18.47
C THR A 111 -5.42 -23.09 -18.58
N THR A 112 -4.46 -23.96 -18.83
CA THR A 112 -3.07 -23.64 -19.16
C THR A 112 -2.82 -23.73 -20.67
N ASP A 113 -3.80 -24.16 -21.45
CA ASP A 113 -3.71 -24.22 -22.89
C ASP A 113 -3.67 -22.81 -23.49
N PRO A 114 -3.04 -22.62 -24.65
CA PRO A 114 -2.94 -21.30 -25.28
C PRO A 114 -4.27 -20.78 -25.82
N ASP A 115 -5.20 -21.68 -26.19
CA ASP A 115 -6.49 -21.35 -26.77
C ASP A 115 -7.57 -22.36 -26.30
N CYS A 116 -8.84 -21.95 -26.31
CA CYS A 116 -9.96 -22.82 -26.07
C CYS A 116 -10.34 -23.65 -27.31
N ALA A 117 -11.04 -24.77 -27.12
CA ALA A 117 -11.63 -25.52 -28.22
C ALA A 117 -12.71 -24.67 -28.93
N SER A 118 -12.92 -24.91 -30.23
CA SER A 118 -13.79 -24.09 -31.07
C SER A 118 -15.27 -24.05 -30.65
N ASN A 119 -15.68 -24.94 -29.75
CA ASN A 119 -17.05 -25.03 -29.22
C ASN A 119 -17.15 -24.49 -27.76
N GLN A 120 -16.09 -23.91 -27.23
CA GLN A 120 -16.06 -23.36 -25.88
C GLN A 120 -16.10 -21.83 -25.90
N THR A 121 -16.69 -21.25 -24.85
CA THR A 121 -16.64 -19.80 -24.63
C THR A 121 -15.32 -19.45 -24.00
N GLU A 122 -14.56 -18.59 -24.69
CA GLU A 122 -13.28 -18.10 -24.23
C GLU A 122 -13.43 -16.85 -23.39
N SER A 123 -12.65 -16.75 -22.31
CA SER A 123 -12.54 -15.56 -21.46
C SER A 123 -11.08 -15.34 -21.10
N ARG A 124 -10.52 -14.24 -21.57
CA ARG A 124 -9.15 -13.83 -21.28
C ARG A 124 -9.14 -12.77 -20.19
N TRP A 125 -8.24 -12.95 -19.24
CA TRP A 125 -8.06 -12.05 -18.09
C TRP A 125 -6.63 -11.58 -18.00
N VAL A 126 -6.45 -10.31 -17.67
CA VAL A 126 -5.17 -9.75 -17.27
C VAL A 126 -5.26 -9.32 -15.81
N GLN A 127 -4.27 -9.71 -15.01
CA GLN A 127 -4.16 -9.34 -13.61
C GLN A 127 -2.80 -8.70 -13.38
N VAL A 128 -2.80 -7.53 -12.73
CA VAL A 128 -1.58 -6.82 -12.31
C VAL A 128 -1.52 -6.87 -10.79
N THR A 129 -0.41 -7.37 -10.28
CA THR A 129 -0.09 -7.38 -8.84
C THR A 129 1.08 -6.45 -8.60
N VAL A 130 0.91 -5.47 -7.72
CA VAL A 130 1.96 -4.52 -7.34
C VAL A 130 2.24 -4.70 -5.86
N SER A 131 3.52 -4.82 -5.49
CA SER A 131 3.96 -5.03 -4.11
C SER A 131 4.97 -3.98 -3.68
N ASP A 132 4.92 -3.58 -2.41
CA ASP A 132 5.87 -2.67 -1.77
C ASP A 132 6.08 -3.08 -0.30
N ASP A 133 7.26 -2.78 0.22
CA ASP A 133 7.61 -3.00 1.61
C ASP A 133 7.59 -1.68 2.37
N TYR A 134 6.70 -1.56 3.34
CA TYR A 134 6.66 -0.40 4.22
C TYR A 134 7.38 -0.69 5.53
N THR A 135 8.42 0.10 5.83
CA THR A 135 9.09 0.08 7.12
C THR A 135 8.44 1.11 8.02
N PRO A 136 7.81 0.72 9.14
CA PRO A 136 7.23 1.66 10.09
C PRO A 136 8.30 2.54 10.72
N MET A 137 7.92 3.76 11.08
CA MET A 137 8.84 4.72 11.74
C MET A 137 9.25 4.24 13.13
N PHE A 138 8.38 3.48 13.78
CA PHE A 138 8.63 2.93 15.11
C PHE A 138 8.57 1.40 15.08
N PRO A 139 9.59 0.70 15.62
CA PRO A 139 9.65 -0.76 15.64
C PRO A 139 8.72 -1.34 16.71
N ILE A 140 7.44 -1.07 16.60
CA ILE A 140 6.42 -1.71 17.43
C ILE A 140 5.98 -2.95 16.69
N HIS A 141 6.35 -4.13 17.18
CA HIS A 141 5.99 -5.41 16.58
C HIS A 141 4.49 -5.67 16.76
N PHE A 142 3.71 -5.40 15.73
CA PHE A 142 2.34 -5.89 15.62
C PHE A 142 2.32 -7.16 14.79
N SER A 143 1.30 -7.99 14.99
CA SER A 143 1.04 -9.15 14.12
C SER A 143 0.91 -8.69 12.67
N GLY A 144 1.73 -9.27 11.78
CA GLY A 144 1.78 -8.91 10.34
C GLY A 144 3.05 -8.14 9.92
N ILE A 145 3.94 -7.84 10.87
CA ILE A 145 5.30 -7.36 10.59
C ILE A 145 6.22 -8.57 10.52
N ASP A 146 7.08 -8.64 9.51
CA ASP A 146 8.09 -9.67 9.38
C ASP A 146 9.29 -9.45 10.32
N ASP A 147 10.22 -10.41 10.34
CA ASP A 147 11.46 -10.32 11.11
C ASP A 147 12.36 -9.14 10.69
N GLY A 148 12.14 -8.59 9.49
CA GLY A 148 12.79 -7.38 8.96
C GLY A 148 12.13 -6.08 9.38
N ASN A 149 11.13 -6.11 10.26
CA ASN A 149 10.33 -4.95 10.68
C ASN A 149 9.65 -4.23 9.50
N LYS A 150 9.10 -5.01 8.56
CA LYS A 150 8.42 -4.51 7.37
C LYS A 150 6.99 -5.02 7.26
N TYR A 151 6.12 -4.20 6.72
CA TYR A 151 4.81 -4.60 6.24
C TYR A 151 4.88 -4.85 4.73
N HIS A 152 4.57 -6.07 4.31
CA HIS A 152 4.39 -6.40 2.90
C HIS A 152 3.01 -5.93 2.43
N ILE A 153 2.99 -4.92 1.60
CA ILE A 153 1.75 -4.34 1.07
C ILE A 153 1.61 -4.76 -0.39
N THR A 154 0.47 -5.36 -0.74
CA THR A 154 0.20 -5.81 -2.09
C THR A 154 -1.13 -5.24 -2.57
N ALA A 155 -1.19 -4.80 -3.81
CA ALA A 155 -2.40 -4.39 -4.50
C ALA A 155 -2.59 -5.22 -5.76
N ILE A 156 -3.84 -5.58 -6.06
CA ILE A 156 -4.20 -6.41 -7.21
C ILE A 156 -5.32 -5.70 -7.96
N ALA A 157 -5.15 -5.58 -9.27
CA ALA A 157 -6.21 -5.18 -10.18
C ALA A 157 -6.26 -6.17 -11.34
N GLY A 158 -7.44 -6.39 -11.91
CA GLY A 158 -7.60 -7.28 -13.03
C GLY A 158 -8.82 -6.91 -13.85
N MET A 159 -8.79 -7.30 -15.12
CA MET A 159 -9.91 -7.13 -16.03
C MET A 159 -10.02 -8.32 -16.99
N ARG A 160 -11.22 -8.52 -17.50
CA ARG A 160 -11.46 -9.39 -18.63
C ARG A 160 -11.19 -8.61 -19.91
N THR A 161 -10.43 -9.20 -20.83
CA THR A 161 -10.06 -8.58 -22.11
C THR A 161 -10.91 -9.10 -23.27
N GLU A 162 -11.50 -10.32 -23.13
CA GLU A 162 -12.44 -10.96 -24.05
C GLU A 162 -13.50 -11.74 -23.29
#